data_ec1ec7134b8e96355a4f1d5c6d4ab85f
#
_entry.id   ec1ec7134b8e96355a4f1d5c6d4ab85f
#
_cell.length_a   1.000
_cell.length_b   1.000
_cell.length_c   1.000
_cell.angle_alpha   90.00
_cell.angle_beta   90.00
_cell.angle_gamma   90.00
#
_symmetry.space_group_name_H-M   'P 1'
#
loop_
_entity.id
_entity.type
_entity.pdbx_description
1 polymer ?
#
loop_
_entity_poly.entity_id
_entity_poly.type
_entity_poly.pdbx_seq_one_letter_code
_entity_poly.pdbx_strand_id
1 'polypeptide(L)'
;DITWVGNTVYPSDLLNEQLRMKRGDVYNQKLLNDRISNDEDAIGNNYYNRGYVFYRLDPVEVNIDGDSIDLEMRITEGPQASISHVRINGNDRLYENIVRRELRTRPGDLFSKEALERSYREIAQMGHFNPENIKPDVQPNFQDGTVDINWGLESKANDQVEFSAGWGQTGIIGKLSLKFTNFSFANLFRKNDNYRGILPQGDGQTLTISGQTNGRYYQSYSVSFFDPWFGGKRPNSFSVSAFYSIQTDVSSQYYNSAYMNNYYNMLSGYGYYGGYGNYYDNYESYYDPDKSIKMFGVSVGWGKRLRWPDDYFTLSAELSYQRFMLKDWSYLYIKLNNGQYMNTGNCNNLSLNLTLSRNSTDNPIFPRYGSEFSASLQITPPYSLFSKKDYSTYGKDNYHDAASMYKWIEYHKWKFKAKTYTALMDIQKCPVIMTRTEFGILGHFNKYKRSPFETFYVGGDGMTGYSYNYASETIALRGYENGSLTPYGSEGYAYIRLGAELRYPLMLENSTSIYALGFVEAGNAWNNVTDFNPFQLKRSAGFGVRIFLPMIGMMGIDWAYGFDKIDGSMQYSGSQFHFIIGQEF
;
A
#
# COMPACT_ATOMS: atom_id res chain seq x y z
N ASP A 1 -8.24 -50.40 7.78
CA ASP A 1 -6.80 -50.19 8.00
C ASP A 1 -6.20 -49.37 6.86
N ILE A 2 -5.05 -48.75 7.08
CA ILE A 2 -4.35 -47.95 6.04
C ILE A 2 -2.92 -48.46 5.96
N THR A 3 -2.54 -48.97 4.80
CA THR A 3 -1.20 -49.52 4.54
C THR A 3 -0.53 -48.80 3.37
N TRP A 4 0.79 -48.65 3.41
CA TRP A 4 1.56 -47.98 2.35
C TRP A 4 2.46 -48.97 1.64
N VAL A 5 2.44 -48.92 0.31
CA VAL A 5 3.26 -49.78 -0.54
C VAL A 5 3.97 -48.95 -1.60
N GLY A 6 5.27 -49.17 -1.76
CA GLY A 6 6.10 -48.51 -2.77
C GLY A 6 6.73 -47.18 -2.36
N ASN A 7 6.52 -46.73 -1.12
CA ASN A 7 7.10 -45.52 -0.57
C ASN A 7 8.54 -45.75 -0.09
N THR A 8 9.53 -45.35 -0.87
CA THR A 8 10.96 -45.47 -0.53
C THR A 8 11.58 -44.15 -0.11
N VAL A 9 11.04 -43.02 -0.57
CA VAL A 9 11.54 -41.66 -0.31
C VAL A 9 11.05 -41.12 1.03
N TYR A 10 9.80 -41.42 1.38
CA TYR A 10 9.21 -40.96 2.65
C TYR A 10 8.73 -42.14 3.49
N PRO A 11 9.03 -42.15 4.80
CA PRO A 11 8.56 -43.19 5.70
C PRO A 11 7.04 -43.15 5.88
N SER A 12 6.43 -44.32 6.08
CA SER A 12 4.98 -44.47 6.24
C SER A 12 4.40 -43.65 7.40
N ASP A 13 5.18 -43.45 8.47
CA ASP A 13 4.75 -42.64 9.63
C ASP A 13 4.51 -41.18 9.25
N LEU A 14 5.41 -40.59 8.44
CA LEU A 14 5.26 -39.23 7.94
C LEU A 14 4.03 -39.10 7.02
N LEU A 15 3.84 -40.08 6.13
CA LEU A 15 2.71 -40.09 5.21
C LEU A 15 1.37 -40.25 5.94
N ASN A 16 1.34 -41.04 7.04
CA ASN A 16 0.15 -41.17 7.90
C ASN A 16 -0.16 -39.85 8.63
N GLU A 17 0.86 -39.16 9.13
CA GLU A 17 0.68 -37.87 9.78
C GLU A 17 0.09 -36.83 8.80
N GLN A 18 0.56 -36.80 7.57
CA GLN A 18 0.07 -35.91 6.53
C GLN A 18 -1.30 -36.27 6.00
N LEU A 19 -1.62 -37.56 5.92
CA LEU A 19 -2.92 -38.04 5.49
C LEU A 19 -4.06 -37.57 6.41
N ARG A 20 -3.77 -37.39 7.72
CA ARG A 20 -4.74 -36.99 8.75
C ARG A 20 -5.98 -37.87 8.84
N MET A 21 -5.89 -39.10 8.35
CA MET A 21 -6.88 -40.16 8.50
C MET A 21 -6.25 -41.30 9.31
N LYS A 22 -6.97 -41.80 10.29
CA LYS A 22 -6.48 -42.85 11.19
C LYS A 22 -7.38 -44.08 11.09
N ARG A 23 -6.84 -45.22 11.48
CA ARG A 23 -7.60 -46.43 11.65
C ARG A 23 -8.80 -46.21 12.56
N GLY A 24 -9.99 -46.56 12.08
CA GLY A 24 -11.25 -46.40 12.82
C GLY A 24 -12.00 -45.09 12.52
N ASP A 25 -11.43 -44.18 11.72
CA ASP A 25 -12.13 -42.99 11.25
C ASP A 25 -13.19 -43.36 10.19
N VAL A 26 -14.21 -42.53 10.06
CA VAL A 26 -15.21 -42.68 8.99
C VAL A 26 -14.56 -42.39 7.63
N TYR A 27 -14.69 -43.31 6.69
CA TYR A 27 -14.14 -43.12 5.35
C TYR A 27 -14.75 -41.91 4.66
N ASN A 28 -13.91 -41.00 4.22
CA ASN A 28 -14.28 -39.78 3.52
C ASN A 28 -13.43 -39.63 2.27
N GLN A 29 -13.97 -39.97 1.12
CA GLN A 29 -13.29 -39.93 -0.17
C GLN A 29 -12.87 -38.51 -0.55
N LYS A 30 -13.65 -37.48 -0.19
CA LYS A 30 -13.29 -36.09 -0.45
C LYS A 30 -12.06 -35.67 0.35
N LEU A 31 -12.06 -35.96 1.65
CA LEU A 31 -10.91 -35.69 2.51
C LEU A 31 -9.66 -36.43 2.03
N LEU A 32 -9.82 -37.70 1.62
CA LEU A 32 -8.73 -38.50 1.08
C LEU A 32 -8.11 -37.84 -0.17
N ASN A 33 -8.93 -37.43 -1.14
CA ASN A 33 -8.47 -36.77 -2.34
C ASN A 33 -7.81 -35.40 -2.05
N ASP A 34 -8.36 -34.63 -1.13
CA ASP A 34 -7.81 -33.34 -0.73
C ASP A 34 -6.41 -33.53 -0.09
N ARG A 35 -6.25 -34.51 0.80
CA ARG A 35 -4.97 -34.81 1.45
C ARG A 35 -3.93 -35.45 0.52
N ILE A 36 -4.35 -36.14 -0.55
CA ILE A 36 -3.44 -36.69 -1.55
C ILE A 36 -2.94 -35.64 -2.53
N SER A 37 -3.82 -34.71 -3.00
CA SER A 37 -3.53 -33.91 -4.20
C SER A 37 -3.90 -32.44 -4.11
N ASN A 38 -4.98 -32.07 -3.40
CA ASN A 38 -5.59 -30.74 -3.52
C ASN A 38 -5.10 -29.76 -2.45
N ASP A 39 -4.85 -30.22 -1.24
CA ASP A 39 -4.40 -29.37 -0.14
C ASP A 39 -3.00 -28.80 -0.38
N GLU A 40 -2.71 -27.66 0.20
CA GLU A 40 -1.38 -27.02 0.11
C GLU A 40 -0.28 -27.92 0.68
N ASP A 41 -0.60 -28.65 1.75
CA ASP A 41 0.28 -29.67 2.39
C ASP A 41 -0.06 -31.12 1.97
N ALA A 42 -0.64 -31.30 0.78
CA ALA A 42 -0.95 -32.61 0.25
C ALA A 42 0.31 -33.47 0.05
N ILE A 43 0.17 -34.78 0.22
CA ILE A 43 1.27 -35.75 0.10
C ILE A 43 1.98 -35.65 -1.25
N GLY A 44 1.22 -35.49 -2.34
CA GLY A 44 1.78 -35.34 -3.69
C GLY A 44 2.71 -34.14 -3.84
N ASN A 45 2.47 -33.06 -3.12
CA ASN A 45 3.31 -31.85 -3.20
C ASN A 45 4.74 -32.09 -2.67
N ASN A 46 4.94 -32.97 -1.68
CA ASN A 46 6.26 -33.34 -1.20
C ASN A 46 7.12 -34.00 -2.29
N TYR A 47 6.50 -34.88 -3.06
CA TYR A 47 7.16 -35.56 -4.18
C TYR A 47 7.43 -34.59 -5.33
N TYR A 48 6.41 -33.82 -5.76
CA TYR A 48 6.54 -32.83 -6.84
C TYR A 48 7.58 -31.73 -6.52
N ASN A 49 7.69 -31.32 -5.28
CA ASN A 49 8.67 -30.31 -4.87
C ASN A 49 10.12 -30.82 -4.84
N ARG A 50 10.31 -32.14 -4.91
CA ARG A 50 11.62 -32.79 -5.00
C ARG A 50 11.92 -33.40 -6.37
N GLY A 51 11.17 -33.03 -7.40
CA GLY A 51 11.43 -33.45 -8.78
C GLY A 51 10.78 -34.78 -9.18
N TYR A 52 9.98 -35.40 -8.33
CA TYR A 52 9.30 -36.65 -8.67
C TYR A 52 8.03 -36.38 -9.51
N VAL A 53 8.21 -35.91 -10.73
CA VAL A 53 7.11 -35.57 -11.65
C VAL A 53 6.29 -36.79 -12.08
N PHE A 54 6.94 -37.96 -12.08
CA PHE A 54 6.30 -39.23 -12.47
C PHE A 54 5.61 -39.93 -11.29
N TYR A 55 5.58 -39.26 -10.11
CA TYR A 55 4.89 -39.76 -8.95
C TYR A 55 3.41 -39.98 -9.19
N ARG A 56 2.93 -41.11 -8.69
CA ARG A 56 1.50 -41.49 -8.70
C ARG A 56 1.16 -42.20 -7.39
N LEU A 57 0.05 -41.80 -6.79
CA LEU A 57 -0.55 -42.46 -5.64
C LEU A 57 -1.94 -42.95 -6.00
N ASP A 58 -2.13 -44.24 -5.90
CA ASP A 58 -3.41 -44.89 -6.14
C ASP A 58 -3.93 -45.50 -4.83
N PRO A 59 -4.99 -44.94 -4.19
CA PRO A 59 -5.65 -45.57 -3.06
C PRO A 59 -6.50 -46.73 -3.58
N VAL A 60 -6.22 -47.93 -3.10
CA VAL A 60 -6.92 -49.16 -3.49
C VAL A 60 -7.66 -49.72 -2.28
N GLU A 61 -8.95 -49.98 -2.44
CA GLU A 61 -9.76 -50.67 -1.46
C GLU A 61 -9.49 -52.17 -1.58
N VAL A 62 -8.70 -52.73 -0.67
CA VAL A 62 -8.25 -54.15 -0.76
C VAL A 62 -9.20 -55.11 -0.06
N ASN A 63 -9.95 -54.66 0.94
CA ASN A 63 -10.91 -55.46 1.65
C ASN A 63 -12.08 -54.62 2.15
N ILE A 64 -13.29 -55.19 2.01
CA ILE A 64 -14.52 -54.57 2.52
C ILE A 64 -15.22 -55.62 3.35
N ASP A 65 -15.23 -55.45 4.67
CA ASP A 65 -15.88 -56.36 5.61
C ASP A 65 -16.95 -55.61 6.42
N GLY A 66 -18.21 -55.80 6.04
CA GLY A 66 -19.33 -55.07 6.61
C GLY A 66 -19.21 -53.56 6.39
N ASP A 67 -19.05 -52.80 7.48
CA ASP A 67 -18.90 -51.34 7.47
C ASP A 67 -17.44 -50.89 7.50
N SER A 68 -16.47 -51.80 7.32
CA SER A 68 -15.04 -51.54 7.40
C SER A 68 -14.36 -51.66 6.04
N ILE A 69 -13.48 -50.68 5.74
CA ILE A 69 -12.69 -50.65 4.49
C ILE A 69 -11.22 -50.67 4.86
N ASP A 70 -10.43 -51.54 4.23
CA ASP A 70 -8.99 -51.54 4.27
C ASP A 70 -8.43 -50.86 3.02
N LEU A 71 -7.67 -49.80 3.20
CA LEU A 71 -7.03 -49.02 2.15
C LEU A 71 -5.55 -49.38 2.00
N GLU A 72 -5.14 -49.70 0.79
CA GLU A 72 -3.74 -49.82 0.41
C GLU A 72 -3.35 -48.64 -0.47
N MET A 73 -2.46 -47.78 0.06
CA MET A 73 -1.95 -46.59 -0.59
C MET A 73 -0.74 -46.99 -1.45
N ARG A 74 -0.97 -47.23 -2.73
CA ARG A 74 0.06 -47.65 -3.69
C ARG A 74 0.78 -46.46 -4.27
N ILE A 75 2.07 -46.32 -3.97
CA ILE A 75 2.92 -45.24 -4.48
C ILE A 75 3.83 -45.77 -5.56
N THR A 76 3.84 -45.11 -6.70
CA THR A 76 4.88 -45.22 -7.71
C THR A 76 5.65 -43.93 -7.76
N GLU A 77 6.88 -43.92 -7.25
CA GLU A 77 7.67 -42.68 -7.09
C GLU A 77 8.27 -42.20 -8.41
N GLY A 78 8.76 -43.12 -9.22
CA GLY A 78 9.45 -42.83 -10.47
C GLY A 78 10.83 -42.13 -10.26
N PRO A 79 11.53 -41.82 -11.34
CA PRO A 79 12.78 -41.06 -11.26
C PRO A 79 12.53 -39.57 -10.99
N GLN A 80 13.52 -38.90 -10.39
CA GLN A 80 13.54 -37.44 -10.33
C GLN A 80 13.79 -36.85 -11.71
N ALA A 81 13.10 -35.75 -12.03
CA ALA A 81 13.24 -35.05 -13.30
C ALA A 81 13.85 -33.64 -13.09
N SER A 82 14.80 -33.30 -13.95
CA SER A 82 15.35 -31.95 -14.06
C SER A 82 14.66 -31.18 -15.19
N ILE A 83 14.62 -29.86 -15.07
CA ILE A 83 14.05 -28.99 -16.10
C ILE A 83 15.05 -28.89 -17.27
N SER A 84 14.63 -29.32 -18.47
CA SER A 84 15.44 -29.23 -19.68
C SER A 84 15.28 -27.89 -20.36
N HIS A 85 14.05 -27.53 -20.73
CA HIS A 85 13.78 -26.28 -21.44
C HIS A 85 12.65 -25.50 -20.76
N VAL A 86 12.80 -24.19 -20.78
CA VAL A 86 11.74 -23.25 -20.39
C VAL A 86 11.47 -22.32 -21.57
N ARG A 87 10.29 -22.42 -22.17
CA ARG A 87 9.84 -21.62 -23.30
C ARG A 87 8.78 -20.62 -22.84
N ILE A 88 8.82 -19.40 -23.41
CA ILE A 88 7.89 -18.33 -23.12
C ILE A 88 7.28 -17.86 -24.45
N ASN A 89 5.95 -17.83 -24.52
CA ASN A 89 5.20 -17.43 -25.70
C ASN A 89 4.13 -16.40 -25.30
N GLY A 90 3.81 -15.45 -26.20
CA GLY A 90 2.75 -14.45 -25.99
C GLY A 90 3.18 -13.21 -25.19
N ASN A 91 4.49 -12.98 -25.07
CA ASN A 91 5.07 -11.79 -24.46
C ASN A 91 5.31 -10.64 -25.46
N ASP A 92 4.38 -10.39 -26.38
CA ASP A 92 4.54 -9.51 -27.55
C ASP A 92 4.88 -8.06 -27.21
N ARG A 93 4.58 -7.60 -25.99
CA ARG A 93 4.81 -6.22 -25.54
C ARG A 93 5.99 -6.06 -24.61
N LEU A 94 6.52 -7.15 -24.08
CA LEU A 94 7.59 -7.19 -23.09
C LEU A 94 8.75 -8.03 -23.62
N TYR A 95 9.97 -7.60 -23.40
CA TYR A 95 11.13 -8.41 -23.76
C TYR A 95 11.17 -9.72 -22.98
N GLU A 96 11.53 -10.81 -23.64
CA GLU A 96 11.54 -12.15 -23.04
C GLU A 96 12.40 -12.23 -21.78
N ASN A 97 13.56 -11.58 -21.78
CA ASN A 97 14.47 -11.55 -20.64
C ASN A 97 13.82 -10.95 -19.38
N ILE A 98 12.82 -10.05 -19.55
CA ILE A 98 12.09 -9.42 -18.46
C ILE A 98 11.17 -10.42 -17.79
N VAL A 99 10.51 -11.28 -18.55
CA VAL A 99 9.67 -12.36 -18.02
C VAL A 99 10.55 -13.46 -17.43
N ARG A 100 11.57 -13.88 -18.17
CA ARG A 100 12.45 -15.00 -17.80
C ARG A 100 13.16 -14.79 -16.44
N ARG A 101 13.52 -13.56 -16.11
CA ARG A 101 14.20 -13.24 -14.84
C ARG A 101 13.29 -13.40 -13.60
N GLU A 102 11.96 -13.35 -13.80
CA GLU A 102 10.98 -13.56 -12.71
C GLU A 102 10.73 -15.06 -12.44
N LEU A 103 11.08 -15.94 -13.38
CA LEU A 103 10.87 -17.37 -13.23
C LEU A 103 11.80 -17.96 -12.16
N ARG A 104 11.22 -18.82 -11.32
CA ARG A 104 11.93 -19.62 -10.33
C ARG A 104 12.32 -21.01 -10.88
N THR A 105 11.75 -21.37 -12.01
CA THR A 105 12.03 -22.61 -12.74
C THR A 105 13.10 -22.31 -13.80
N ARG A 106 14.29 -22.94 -13.67
CA ARG A 106 15.42 -22.71 -14.58
C ARG A 106 15.87 -24.02 -15.18
N PRO A 107 16.36 -24.03 -16.44
CA PRO A 107 17.01 -25.19 -17.00
C PRO A 107 18.17 -25.68 -16.11
N GLY A 108 18.20 -26.99 -15.83
CA GLY A 108 19.15 -27.64 -14.96
C GLY A 108 18.73 -27.80 -13.49
N ASP A 109 17.74 -27.05 -13.02
CA ASP A 109 17.18 -27.24 -11.68
C ASP A 109 16.26 -28.48 -11.64
N LEU A 110 16.12 -29.12 -10.46
CA LEU A 110 15.08 -30.12 -10.26
C LEU A 110 13.70 -29.48 -10.39
N PHE A 111 12.76 -30.22 -10.95
CA PHE A 111 11.38 -29.76 -11.01
C PHE A 111 10.83 -29.55 -9.58
N SER A 112 10.10 -28.46 -9.39
CA SER A 112 9.38 -28.16 -8.16
C SER A 112 8.05 -27.50 -8.49
N LYS A 113 6.96 -28.06 -7.96
CA LYS A 113 5.61 -27.52 -8.10
C LYS A 113 5.52 -26.15 -7.41
N GLU A 114 6.11 -26.01 -6.24
CA GLU A 114 6.19 -24.74 -5.49
C GLU A 114 6.89 -23.66 -6.31
N ALA A 115 8.04 -23.99 -6.94
CA ALA A 115 8.75 -23.06 -7.81
C ALA A 115 7.94 -22.66 -9.06
N LEU A 116 7.15 -23.60 -9.62
CA LEU A 116 6.24 -23.34 -10.74
C LEU A 116 5.11 -22.39 -10.32
N GLU A 117 4.45 -22.66 -9.20
CA GLU A 117 3.38 -21.81 -8.66
C GLU A 117 3.91 -20.44 -8.26
N ARG A 118 5.12 -20.39 -7.72
CA ARG A 118 5.77 -19.12 -7.43
C ARG A 118 6.04 -18.31 -8.69
N SER A 119 6.52 -18.96 -9.75
CA SER A 119 6.74 -18.32 -11.06
C SER A 119 5.43 -17.80 -11.63
N TYR A 120 4.34 -18.57 -11.52
CA TYR A 120 3.01 -18.12 -11.93
C TYR A 120 2.59 -16.83 -11.19
N ARG A 121 2.73 -16.81 -9.88
CA ARG A 121 2.40 -15.62 -9.05
C ARG A 121 3.26 -14.40 -9.41
N GLU A 122 4.57 -14.59 -9.62
CA GLU A 122 5.46 -13.50 -10.05
C GLU A 122 5.05 -12.91 -11.41
N ILE A 123 4.74 -13.76 -12.39
CA ILE A 123 4.26 -13.31 -13.71
C ILE A 123 2.92 -12.57 -13.58
N ALA A 124 1.98 -13.08 -12.78
CA ALA A 124 0.69 -12.46 -12.56
C ALA A 124 0.82 -11.08 -11.88
N GLN A 125 1.72 -10.97 -10.90
CA GLN A 125 2.00 -9.72 -10.17
C GLN A 125 2.69 -8.66 -11.02
N MET A 126 3.39 -9.03 -12.08
CA MET A 126 3.96 -8.05 -13.02
C MET A 126 2.88 -7.15 -13.64
N GLY A 127 1.63 -7.63 -13.72
CA GLY A 127 0.51 -6.88 -14.27
C GLY A 127 0.52 -6.69 -15.79
N HIS A 128 1.49 -7.26 -16.51
CA HIS A 128 1.64 -7.15 -17.97
C HIS A 128 0.88 -8.22 -18.74
N PHE A 129 0.37 -9.23 -18.04
CA PHE A 129 -0.33 -10.37 -18.63
C PHE A 129 -1.72 -10.54 -18.02
N ASN A 130 -2.62 -11.19 -18.79
CA ASN A 130 -3.92 -11.58 -18.29
C ASN A 130 -3.76 -12.79 -17.36
N PRO A 131 -4.04 -12.68 -16.04
CA PRO A 131 -3.78 -13.78 -15.09
C PRO A 131 -4.52 -15.08 -15.41
N GLU A 132 -5.72 -14.99 -16.02
CA GLU A 132 -6.51 -16.17 -16.39
C GLU A 132 -5.91 -16.98 -17.53
N ASN A 133 -5.11 -16.31 -18.35
CA ASN A 133 -4.50 -16.91 -19.53
C ASN A 133 -3.01 -17.22 -19.34
N ILE A 134 -2.50 -17.12 -18.10
CA ILE A 134 -1.17 -17.64 -17.75
C ILE A 134 -1.29 -19.16 -17.56
N LYS A 135 -0.80 -19.91 -18.53
CA LYS A 135 -0.90 -21.38 -18.53
C LYS A 135 0.49 -22.01 -18.61
N PRO A 136 1.03 -22.50 -17.49
CA PRO A 136 2.21 -23.34 -17.53
C PRO A 136 1.83 -24.74 -18.04
N ASP A 137 2.39 -25.13 -19.16
CA ASP A 137 2.29 -26.47 -19.71
C ASP A 137 3.56 -27.24 -19.38
N VAL A 138 3.41 -28.28 -18.53
CA VAL A 138 4.49 -29.11 -18.04
C VAL A 138 4.51 -30.41 -18.81
N GLN A 139 5.58 -30.67 -19.57
CA GLN A 139 5.74 -31.81 -20.42
C GLN A 139 6.86 -32.73 -19.92
N PRO A 140 6.54 -33.76 -19.11
CA PRO A 140 7.55 -34.68 -18.60
C PRO A 140 7.96 -35.70 -19.69
N ASN A 141 9.29 -35.92 -19.76
CA ASN A 141 9.89 -36.97 -20.60
C ASN A 141 10.49 -38.07 -19.70
N PHE A 142 9.81 -39.19 -19.64
CA PHE A 142 10.24 -40.31 -18.78
C PHE A 142 11.58 -40.95 -19.24
N GLN A 143 11.83 -40.95 -20.57
CA GLN A 143 13.04 -41.59 -21.09
C GLN A 143 14.31 -40.86 -20.71
N ASP A 144 14.28 -39.52 -20.71
CA ASP A 144 15.42 -38.69 -20.41
C ASP A 144 15.46 -38.24 -18.94
N GLY A 145 14.40 -38.51 -18.16
CA GLY A 145 14.27 -37.99 -16.79
C GLY A 145 14.21 -36.47 -16.75
N THR A 146 13.59 -35.84 -17.72
CA THR A 146 13.55 -34.40 -17.86
C THR A 146 12.12 -33.86 -18.00
N VAL A 147 11.98 -32.54 -17.82
CA VAL A 147 10.72 -31.80 -17.96
C VAL A 147 10.94 -30.56 -18.81
N ASP A 148 10.11 -30.37 -19.82
CA ASP A 148 9.98 -29.11 -20.55
C ASP A 148 8.81 -28.31 -19.97
N ILE A 149 9.01 -27.00 -19.77
CA ILE A 149 7.97 -26.09 -19.26
C ILE A 149 7.70 -25.03 -20.33
N ASN A 150 6.46 -24.97 -20.81
CA ASN A 150 6.03 -23.96 -21.78
C ASN A 150 5.07 -22.98 -21.11
N TRP A 151 5.46 -21.72 -21.03
CA TRP A 151 4.62 -20.64 -20.52
C TRP A 151 3.82 -20.01 -21.67
N GLY A 152 2.53 -20.26 -21.71
CA GLY A 152 1.59 -19.55 -22.58
C GLY A 152 1.11 -18.28 -21.86
N LEU A 153 1.39 -17.12 -22.43
CA LEU A 153 1.05 -15.82 -21.87
C LEU A 153 0.14 -15.07 -22.83
N GLU A 154 -0.64 -14.15 -22.32
CA GLU A 154 -1.40 -13.19 -23.12
C GLU A 154 -1.08 -11.79 -22.64
N SER A 155 -0.35 -11.02 -23.46
CA SER A 155 0.02 -9.65 -23.14
C SER A 155 -1.19 -8.73 -23.13
N LYS A 156 -1.34 -7.92 -22.07
CA LYS A 156 -2.36 -6.87 -21.98
C LYS A 156 -1.73 -5.49 -21.90
N ALA A 157 -2.46 -4.48 -22.38
CA ALA A 157 -2.12 -3.09 -22.11
C ALA A 157 -2.43 -2.79 -20.64
N ASN A 158 -1.44 -2.30 -19.91
CA ASN A 158 -1.57 -1.95 -18.51
C ASN A 158 -1.10 -0.53 -18.18
N ASP A 159 -0.95 0.31 -19.20
CA ASP A 159 -0.83 1.74 -19.00
C ASP A 159 -2.14 2.24 -18.39
N GLN A 160 -2.03 3.03 -17.32
CA GLN A 160 -3.17 3.42 -16.52
C GLN A 160 -3.31 4.94 -16.51
N VAL A 161 -4.55 5.38 -16.63
CA VAL A 161 -4.94 6.75 -16.32
C VAL A 161 -5.72 6.66 -15.01
N GLU A 162 -5.10 7.11 -13.93
CA GLU A 162 -5.74 7.13 -12.62
C GLU A 162 -6.34 8.52 -12.39
N PHE A 163 -7.60 8.56 -12.09
CA PHE A 163 -8.29 9.76 -11.67
C PHE A 163 -8.71 9.59 -10.21
N SER A 164 -8.40 10.57 -9.37
CA SER A 164 -8.89 10.61 -7.99
C SER A 164 -9.55 11.95 -7.73
N ALA A 165 -10.61 11.96 -6.95
CA ALA A 165 -11.25 13.15 -6.48
C ALA A 165 -11.71 12.98 -5.03
N GLY A 166 -11.76 14.09 -4.32
CA GLY A 166 -12.25 14.09 -2.96
C GLY A 166 -12.77 15.46 -2.56
N TRP A 167 -13.45 15.53 -1.45
CA TRP A 167 -14.01 16.75 -0.90
C TRP A 167 -13.43 17.04 0.47
N GLY A 168 -12.90 18.24 0.68
CA GLY A 168 -12.35 18.68 1.95
C GLY A 168 -12.70 20.11 2.30
N GLN A 169 -12.07 20.65 3.33
CA GLN A 169 -12.32 22.00 3.82
C GLN A 169 -12.07 23.08 2.77
N THR A 170 -11.14 22.85 1.85
CA THR A 170 -10.79 23.78 0.76
C THR A 170 -11.56 23.51 -0.54
N GLY A 171 -12.58 22.65 -0.51
CA GLY A 171 -13.40 22.27 -1.65
C GLY A 171 -13.01 20.92 -2.28
N ILE A 172 -13.29 20.79 -3.57
CA ILE A 172 -12.98 19.57 -4.33
C ILE A 172 -11.50 19.59 -4.72
N ILE A 173 -10.81 18.48 -4.44
CA ILE A 173 -9.46 18.24 -4.93
C ILE A 173 -9.52 17.13 -5.99
N GLY A 174 -8.84 17.34 -7.11
CA GLY A 174 -8.72 16.37 -8.20
C GLY A 174 -7.25 16.02 -8.44
N LYS A 175 -6.97 14.75 -8.73
CA LYS A 175 -5.67 14.25 -9.15
C LYS A 175 -5.83 13.45 -10.44
N LEU A 176 -4.97 13.73 -11.41
CA LEU A 176 -4.80 12.93 -12.61
C LEU A 176 -3.38 12.35 -12.62
N SER A 177 -3.27 11.05 -12.83
CA SER A 177 -2.00 10.34 -12.91
C SER A 177 -1.96 9.49 -14.18
N LEU A 178 -0.90 9.66 -14.95
CA LEU A 178 -0.60 8.85 -16.13
C LEU A 178 0.53 7.90 -15.75
N LYS A 179 0.26 6.60 -15.75
CA LYS A 179 1.21 5.56 -15.36
C LYS A 179 1.50 4.64 -16.54
N PHE A 180 2.74 4.71 -17.04
CA PHE A 180 3.26 3.88 -18.11
C PHE A 180 4.07 2.75 -17.49
N THR A 181 3.51 1.54 -17.48
CA THR A 181 4.06 0.42 -16.69
C THR A 181 5.06 -0.44 -17.43
N ASN A 182 5.13 -0.31 -18.76
CA ASN A 182 6.10 -1.02 -19.61
C ASN A 182 7.11 -0.08 -20.26
N PHE A 183 7.46 0.99 -19.58
CA PHE A 183 8.40 1.97 -20.10
C PHE A 183 9.79 1.36 -20.31
N SER A 184 10.52 1.87 -21.29
CA SER A 184 11.91 1.52 -21.57
C SER A 184 12.75 2.78 -21.70
N PHE A 185 13.56 3.07 -20.69
CA PHE A 185 14.50 4.20 -20.73
C PHE A 185 15.58 4.01 -21.82
N ALA A 186 16.01 2.76 -22.03
CA ALA A 186 17.03 2.45 -23.05
C ALA A 186 16.52 2.72 -24.46
N ASN A 187 15.24 2.43 -24.74
CA ASN A 187 14.64 2.65 -26.06
C ASN A 187 14.33 4.12 -26.35
N LEU A 188 14.36 4.99 -25.34
CA LEU A 188 14.23 6.44 -25.55
C LEU A 188 15.34 6.99 -26.46
N PHE A 189 16.53 6.38 -26.43
CA PHE A 189 17.71 6.77 -27.17
C PHE A 189 18.02 5.85 -28.38
N ARG A 190 17.22 4.77 -28.54
CA ARG A 190 17.37 3.81 -29.64
C ARG A 190 16.13 3.87 -30.53
N LYS A 191 16.34 4.07 -31.84
CA LYS A 191 15.27 3.87 -32.82
C LYS A 191 15.04 2.36 -32.93
N ASN A 192 13.94 1.89 -32.37
CA ASN A 192 13.52 0.48 -32.44
C ASN A 192 12.22 0.39 -33.23
N ASP A 193 12.15 -0.53 -34.20
CA ASP A 193 10.97 -0.73 -35.06
C ASP A 193 9.75 -1.32 -34.31
N ASN A 194 9.95 -1.77 -33.07
CA ASN A 194 8.92 -2.35 -32.21
C ASN A 194 8.20 -1.32 -31.29
N TYR A 195 8.23 -0.06 -31.65
CA TYR A 195 7.59 1.01 -30.91
C TYR A 195 6.07 0.93 -31.06
N ARG A 196 5.36 0.39 -30.04
CA ARG A 196 3.91 0.17 -30.06
C ARG A 196 3.16 1.07 -29.06
N GLY A 197 3.51 2.35 -28.94
CA GLY A 197 2.84 3.25 -28.00
C GLY A 197 3.28 4.70 -28.09
N ILE A 198 2.76 5.55 -27.22
CA ILE A 198 3.12 6.97 -27.13
C ILE A 198 4.54 7.13 -26.60
N LEU A 199 4.97 6.24 -25.71
CA LEU A 199 6.31 6.19 -25.12
C LEU A 199 7.00 4.86 -25.43
N PRO A 200 8.35 4.82 -25.42
CA PRO A 200 9.11 3.60 -25.65
C PRO A 200 8.80 2.54 -24.59
N GLN A 201 8.56 1.30 -25.03
CA GLN A 201 8.15 0.17 -24.20
C GLN A 201 9.12 -1.00 -24.34
N GLY A 202 9.02 -1.99 -23.43
CA GLY A 202 9.69 -3.28 -23.51
C GLY A 202 10.43 -3.73 -22.26
N ASP A 203 10.95 -2.82 -21.41
CA ASP A 203 11.80 -3.14 -20.26
C ASP A 203 11.02 -3.36 -18.95
N GLY A 204 9.69 -3.18 -18.95
CA GLY A 204 8.87 -3.32 -17.75
C GLY A 204 9.18 -2.29 -16.66
N GLN A 205 9.79 -1.16 -17.02
CA GLN A 205 9.98 -0.03 -16.12
C GLN A 205 8.68 0.78 -16.01
N THR A 206 8.53 1.52 -14.93
CA THR A 206 7.34 2.36 -14.73
C THR A 206 7.73 3.83 -14.74
N LEU A 207 7.05 4.62 -15.57
CA LEU A 207 7.08 6.07 -15.55
C LEU A 207 5.71 6.59 -15.15
N THR A 208 5.66 7.41 -14.10
CA THR A 208 4.41 8.02 -13.65
C THR A 208 4.53 9.54 -13.71
N ILE A 209 3.54 10.19 -14.28
CA ILE A 209 3.41 11.65 -14.33
C ILE A 209 2.08 11.99 -13.70
N SER A 210 2.06 12.81 -12.66
CA SER A 210 0.82 13.18 -12.01
C SER A 210 0.70 14.67 -11.75
N GLY A 211 -0.54 15.15 -11.81
CA GLY A 211 -0.94 16.49 -11.43
C GLY A 211 -2.13 16.43 -10.49
N GLN A 212 -2.09 17.24 -9.44
CA GLN A 212 -3.16 17.35 -8.46
C GLN A 212 -3.48 18.82 -8.23
N THR A 213 -4.76 19.16 -8.14
CA THR A 213 -5.19 20.54 -7.94
C THR A 213 -6.54 20.60 -7.23
N ASN A 214 -6.76 21.64 -6.45
CA ASN A 214 -8.06 22.09 -6.00
C ASN A 214 -8.38 23.51 -6.54
N GLY A 215 -7.89 23.79 -7.75
CA GLY A 215 -8.06 25.10 -8.38
C GLY A 215 -6.91 26.06 -8.05
N ARG A 216 -7.24 27.22 -7.46
CA ARG A 216 -6.24 28.29 -7.21
C ARG A 216 -5.37 28.06 -5.98
N TYR A 217 -5.88 27.27 -4.99
CA TYR A 217 -5.24 27.20 -3.67
C TYR A 217 -4.13 26.17 -3.60
N TYR A 218 -4.26 25.09 -4.34
CA TYR A 218 -3.32 23.99 -4.31
C TYR A 218 -3.05 23.42 -5.68
N GLN A 219 -1.78 23.26 -6.00
CA GLN A 219 -1.32 22.59 -7.21
C GLN A 219 -0.08 21.77 -6.86
N SER A 220 -0.02 20.54 -7.36
CA SER A 220 1.14 19.67 -7.22
C SER A 220 1.39 18.90 -8.50
N TYR A 221 2.63 18.81 -8.90
CA TYR A 221 3.10 18.09 -10.08
C TYR A 221 4.20 17.14 -9.67
N SER A 222 4.15 15.91 -10.14
CA SER A 222 5.21 14.96 -9.85
C SER A 222 5.55 14.08 -11.06
N VAL A 223 6.80 13.67 -11.12
CA VAL A 223 7.32 12.69 -12.07
C VAL A 223 8.09 11.65 -11.28
N SER A 224 7.82 10.37 -11.49
CA SER A 224 8.56 9.28 -10.89
C SER A 224 8.90 8.21 -11.91
N PHE A 225 10.12 7.69 -11.80
CA PHE A 225 10.63 6.56 -12.56
C PHE A 225 10.98 5.42 -11.62
N PHE A 226 10.60 4.20 -11.98
CA PHE A 226 10.87 2.99 -11.20
C PHE A 226 11.33 1.86 -12.11
N ASP A 227 12.49 1.26 -11.78
CA ASP A 227 13.02 0.05 -12.43
C ASP A 227 13.08 -1.08 -11.38
N PRO A 228 12.27 -2.15 -11.52
CA PRO A 228 12.25 -3.24 -10.54
C PRO A 228 13.51 -4.13 -10.58
N TRP A 229 14.29 -4.07 -11.66
CA TRP A 229 15.49 -4.88 -11.88
C TRP A 229 16.67 -4.07 -12.42
N PHE A 230 17.03 -3.04 -11.68
CA PHE A 230 18.12 -2.16 -12.07
C PHE A 230 19.43 -2.94 -12.33
N GLY A 231 19.97 -2.79 -13.53
CA GLY A 231 21.12 -3.55 -14.00
C GLY A 231 20.81 -4.97 -14.50
N GLY A 232 19.56 -5.42 -14.47
CA GLY A 232 19.06 -6.65 -15.13
C GLY A 232 19.48 -8.00 -14.53
N LYS A 233 20.43 -8.02 -13.58
CA LYS A 233 21.02 -9.26 -13.04
C LYS A 233 20.42 -9.73 -11.70
N ARG A 234 19.88 -8.82 -10.93
CA ARG A 234 19.35 -9.08 -9.58
C ARG A 234 18.06 -8.29 -9.37
N PRO A 235 17.13 -8.76 -8.54
CA PRO A 235 15.89 -8.05 -8.24
C PRO A 235 16.15 -6.86 -7.29
N ASN A 236 17.02 -5.94 -7.72
CA ASN A 236 17.26 -4.69 -7.05
C ASN A 236 16.48 -3.60 -7.78
N SER A 237 15.58 -2.95 -7.09
CA SER A 237 14.84 -1.83 -7.67
C SER A 237 15.61 -0.53 -7.55
N PHE A 238 15.35 0.37 -8.49
CA PHE A 238 15.85 1.73 -8.49
C PHE A 238 14.70 2.69 -8.77
N SER A 239 14.64 3.79 -8.05
CA SER A 239 13.62 4.81 -8.24
C SER A 239 14.22 6.21 -8.21
N VAL A 240 13.65 7.08 -9.02
CA VAL A 240 13.93 8.52 -8.98
C VAL A 240 12.59 9.24 -9.05
N SER A 241 12.38 10.20 -8.17
CA SER A 241 11.19 11.05 -8.25
C SER A 241 11.55 12.52 -8.05
N ALA A 242 10.73 13.37 -8.64
CA ALA A 242 10.77 14.80 -8.42
C ALA A 242 9.34 15.33 -8.34
N PHE A 243 9.11 16.28 -7.47
CA PHE A 243 7.82 16.96 -7.37
C PHE A 243 7.99 18.44 -7.07
N TYR A 244 6.99 19.17 -7.47
CA TYR A 244 6.82 20.58 -7.15
C TYR A 244 5.39 20.84 -6.74
N SER A 245 5.19 21.60 -5.68
CA SER A 245 3.85 21.98 -5.25
C SER A 245 3.82 23.41 -4.74
N ILE A 246 2.66 23.99 -4.86
CA ILE A 246 2.33 25.30 -4.36
C ILE A 246 0.97 25.27 -3.68
N GLN A 247 0.90 25.85 -2.51
CA GLN A 247 -0.34 26.14 -1.82
C GLN A 247 -0.37 27.63 -1.48
N THR A 248 -1.46 28.29 -1.84
CA THR A 248 -1.70 29.69 -1.53
C THR A 248 -2.71 29.81 -0.39
N ASP A 249 -2.65 30.94 0.32
CA ASP A 249 -3.55 31.19 1.44
C ASP A 249 -4.96 31.58 0.97
N VAL A 250 -5.94 31.15 1.76
CA VAL A 250 -7.27 31.76 1.80
C VAL A 250 -7.26 32.69 3.00
N SER A 251 -7.54 33.98 2.80
CA SER A 251 -7.41 35.00 3.84
C SER A 251 -8.13 34.58 5.13
N SER A 252 -7.54 34.91 6.27
CA SER A 252 -8.10 34.63 7.61
C SER A 252 -9.53 35.18 7.81
N GLN A 253 -9.92 36.19 7.05
CA GLN A 253 -11.29 36.72 7.05
C GLN A 253 -12.32 35.72 6.54
N TYR A 254 -11.96 34.88 5.56
CA TYR A 254 -12.83 33.82 5.09
C TYR A 254 -13.17 32.80 6.18
N TYR A 255 -12.17 32.38 6.94
CA TYR A 255 -12.37 31.43 8.03
C TYR A 255 -13.14 32.05 9.19
N ASN A 256 -12.80 33.28 9.54
CA ASN A 256 -13.52 34.00 10.58
C ASN A 256 -14.98 34.25 10.17
N SER A 257 -15.26 34.58 8.91
CA SER A 257 -16.64 34.78 8.44
C SER A 257 -17.40 33.46 8.32
N ALA A 258 -16.81 32.38 7.82
CA ALA A 258 -17.46 31.07 7.75
C ALA A 258 -17.67 30.46 9.15
N TYR A 259 -16.70 30.57 10.05
CA TYR A 259 -16.81 30.15 11.45
C TYR A 259 -17.84 31.00 12.20
N MET A 260 -17.83 32.30 12.03
CA MET A 260 -18.78 33.23 12.64
C MET A 260 -20.19 33.06 12.04
N ASN A 261 -20.35 32.82 10.75
CA ASN A 261 -21.65 32.52 10.17
C ASN A 261 -22.20 31.19 10.67
N ASN A 262 -21.38 30.15 10.82
CA ASN A 262 -21.80 28.92 11.46
C ASN A 262 -22.12 29.12 12.95
N TYR A 263 -21.34 29.91 13.66
CA TYR A 263 -21.58 30.27 15.06
C TYR A 263 -22.85 31.09 15.22
N TYR A 264 -23.10 32.09 14.36
CA TYR A 264 -24.33 32.90 14.37
C TYR A 264 -25.54 32.09 13.90
N ASN A 265 -25.41 31.20 12.92
CA ASN A 265 -26.50 30.26 12.52
C ASN A 265 -26.83 29.25 13.63
N MET A 266 -25.85 28.89 14.44
CA MET A 266 -26.03 28.00 15.60
C MET A 266 -26.66 28.72 16.79
N LEU A 267 -26.35 30.02 16.99
CA LEU A 267 -26.97 30.87 18.02
C LEU A 267 -28.35 31.40 17.63
N SER A 268 -28.62 31.58 16.34
CA SER A 268 -29.90 32.07 15.81
C SER A 268 -30.84 30.91 15.49
N GLY A 269 -31.06 29.97 16.43
CA GLY A 269 -32.10 28.94 16.32
C GLY A 269 -33.53 29.46 16.10
N TYR A 270 -33.64 30.67 15.56
CA TYR A 270 -34.89 31.29 15.10
C TYR A 270 -34.69 31.87 13.68
N GLY A 271 -35.48 31.34 12.77
CA GLY A 271 -35.45 31.68 11.37
C GLY A 271 -35.52 33.15 11.05
N TYR A 272 -34.69 33.57 10.13
CA TYR A 272 -35.00 34.73 9.28
C TYR A 272 -34.57 34.43 7.83
N TYR A 273 -35.48 34.53 6.94
CA TYR A 273 -35.30 34.52 5.50
C TYR A 273 -34.38 35.67 5.08
N GLY A 274 -33.28 35.38 4.47
CA GLY A 274 -32.40 36.42 3.94
C GLY A 274 -31.30 35.91 3.02
N GLY A 275 -31.60 35.89 1.72
CA GLY A 275 -30.61 36.10 0.66
C GLY A 275 -29.62 35.01 0.34
N TYR A 276 -29.99 34.08 -0.51
CA TYR A 276 -29.11 33.21 -1.30
C TYR A 276 -28.33 33.98 -2.41
N GLY A 277 -27.95 35.20 -2.18
CA GLY A 277 -27.18 35.97 -3.13
C GLY A 277 -25.86 36.40 -2.49
N ASN A 278 -24.73 36.00 -3.05
CA ASN A 278 -23.36 36.46 -2.80
C ASN A 278 -22.39 35.48 -2.12
N TYR A 279 -22.67 34.19 -2.08
CA TYR A 279 -21.65 33.23 -1.58
C TYR A 279 -20.47 33.03 -2.54
N TYR A 280 -20.70 33.23 -3.84
CA TYR A 280 -19.67 33.05 -4.89
C TYR A 280 -18.86 34.31 -5.16
N ASP A 281 -19.42 35.49 -5.04
CA ASP A 281 -18.70 36.75 -5.30
C ASP A 281 -17.71 37.14 -4.19
N ASN A 282 -17.90 36.64 -2.96
CA ASN A 282 -16.97 36.86 -1.86
C ASN A 282 -15.73 35.96 -1.90
N TYR A 283 -15.74 34.87 -2.64
CA TYR A 283 -14.63 33.89 -2.68
C TYR A 283 -13.38 34.47 -3.35
N GLU A 284 -13.54 35.30 -4.38
CA GLU A 284 -12.40 35.94 -5.06
C GLU A 284 -11.72 37.03 -4.23
N SER A 285 -12.44 37.66 -3.30
CA SER A 285 -11.90 38.73 -2.47
C SER A 285 -11.02 38.24 -1.30
N TYR A 286 -11.05 36.92 -1.00
CA TYR A 286 -10.31 36.31 0.10
C TYR A 286 -9.05 35.55 -0.34
N TYR A 287 -8.83 35.41 -1.64
CA TYR A 287 -7.64 34.78 -2.19
C TYR A 287 -6.45 35.74 -2.10
N ASP A 288 -5.41 35.34 -1.37
CA ASP A 288 -4.18 36.09 -1.24
C ASP A 288 -3.01 35.31 -1.88
N PRO A 289 -2.68 35.57 -3.16
CA PRO A 289 -1.61 34.86 -3.87
C PRO A 289 -0.23 35.21 -3.33
N ASP A 290 -0.11 36.28 -2.55
CA ASP A 290 1.16 36.68 -1.95
C ASP A 290 1.55 35.82 -0.76
N LYS A 291 0.58 35.20 -0.09
CA LYS A 291 0.80 34.22 0.97
C LYS A 291 0.87 32.82 0.38
N SER A 292 1.99 32.17 0.52
CA SER A 292 2.16 30.84 -0.08
C SER A 292 3.21 29.99 0.62
N ILE A 293 3.02 28.66 0.53
CA ILE A 293 4.07 27.68 0.74
C ILE A 293 4.34 26.98 -0.59
N LYS A 294 5.60 27.01 -1.04
CA LYS A 294 6.05 26.25 -2.21
C LYS A 294 6.99 25.17 -1.73
N MET A 295 6.88 24.00 -2.34
CA MET A 295 7.75 22.88 -2.01
C MET A 295 8.31 22.28 -3.31
N PHE A 296 9.61 22.05 -3.30
CA PHE A 296 10.31 21.28 -4.32
C PHE A 296 10.99 20.10 -3.66
N GLY A 297 10.88 18.91 -4.26
CA GLY A 297 11.55 17.73 -3.73
C GLY A 297 12.08 16.83 -4.83
N VAL A 298 13.20 16.16 -4.51
CA VAL A 298 13.82 15.13 -5.35
C VAL A 298 14.17 13.97 -4.44
N SER A 299 13.91 12.75 -4.89
CA SER A 299 14.34 11.55 -4.18
C SER A 299 14.99 10.52 -5.11
N VAL A 300 15.90 9.74 -4.55
CA VAL A 300 16.55 8.60 -5.18
C VAL A 300 16.43 7.42 -4.24
N GLY A 301 15.82 6.35 -4.72
CA GLY A 301 15.57 5.15 -3.97
C GLY A 301 16.27 3.93 -4.57
N TRP A 302 16.64 3.02 -3.70
CA TRP A 302 17.15 1.71 -4.03
C TRP A 302 16.46 0.66 -3.17
N GLY A 303 16.06 -0.47 -3.75
CA GLY A 303 15.39 -1.55 -3.06
C GLY A 303 16.00 -2.90 -3.41
N LYS A 304 15.88 -3.85 -2.49
CA LYS A 304 16.35 -5.22 -2.65
C LYS A 304 15.33 -6.18 -2.08
N ARG A 305 14.95 -7.19 -2.89
CA ARG A 305 14.18 -8.34 -2.41
C ARG A 305 15.12 -9.23 -1.59
N LEU A 306 14.71 -9.53 -0.37
CA LEU A 306 15.46 -10.40 0.54
C LEU A 306 15.15 -11.88 0.23
N ARG A 307 16.01 -12.78 0.70
CA ARG A 307 15.80 -14.23 0.63
C ARG A 307 15.48 -14.84 1.99
N TRP A 308 15.76 -14.12 3.04
CA TRP A 308 15.54 -14.49 4.42
C TRP A 308 14.81 -13.35 5.15
N PRO A 309 13.81 -13.61 6.01
CA PRO A 309 13.24 -14.93 6.40
C PRO A 309 12.46 -15.62 5.28
N ASP A 310 11.84 -14.89 4.36
CA ASP A 310 11.22 -15.37 3.13
C ASP A 310 11.45 -14.38 1.99
N ASP A 311 11.09 -14.74 0.77
CA ASP A 311 11.33 -13.91 -0.41
C ASP A 311 10.22 -12.89 -0.71
N TYR A 312 9.26 -12.73 0.20
CA TYR A 312 8.26 -11.65 0.17
C TYR A 312 8.79 -10.35 0.78
N PHE A 313 9.91 -10.41 1.52
CA PHE A 313 10.53 -9.24 2.13
C PHE A 313 11.29 -8.38 1.13
N THR A 314 11.09 -7.07 1.23
CA THR A 314 11.82 -6.06 0.48
C THR A 314 12.41 -5.03 1.45
N LEU A 315 13.70 -4.78 1.35
CA LEU A 315 14.38 -3.68 2.03
C LEU A 315 14.63 -2.56 1.02
N SER A 316 14.23 -1.35 1.35
CA SER A 316 14.49 -0.16 0.53
C SER A 316 15.14 0.95 1.34
N ALA A 317 15.96 1.72 0.65
CA ALA A 317 16.58 2.94 1.16
C ALA A 317 16.33 4.06 0.17
N GLU A 318 15.83 5.20 0.63
CA GLU A 318 15.56 6.38 -0.19
C GLU A 318 16.21 7.61 0.42
N LEU A 319 17.03 8.28 -0.35
CA LEU A 319 17.58 9.58 -0.03
C LEU A 319 16.69 10.66 -0.65
N SER A 320 16.16 11.54 0.17
CA SER A 320 15.24 12.60 -0.24
C SER A 320 15.76 13.97 0.17
N TYR A 321 15.68 14.91 -0.74
CA TYR A 321 15.88 16.32 -0.47
C TYR A 321 14.62 17.09 -0.80
N GLN A 322 14.17 17.92 0.15
CA GLN A 322 13.01 18.78 0.00
C GLN A 322 13.36 20.21 0.44
N ARG A 323 12.82 21.17 -0.26
CA ARG A 323 12.94 22.59 0.09
C ARG A 323 11.56 23.19 0.22
N PHE A 324 11.28 23.75 1.39
CA PHE A 324 10.08 24.50 1.69
C PHE A 324 10.39 25.99 1.59
N MET A 325 9.59 26.71 0.85
CA MET A 325 9.70 28.16 0.64
C MET A 325 8.41 28.80 1.13
N LEU A 326 8.47 29.45 2.28
CA LEU A 326 7.36 30.13 2.93
C LEU A 326 7.40 31.62 2.59
N LYS A 327 6.25 32.15 2.20
CA LYS A 327 6.05 33.60 2.02
C LYS A 327 4.78 33.98 2.77
N ASP A 328 4.94 34.64 3.90
CA ASP A 328 3.86 35.11 4.79
C ASP A 328 2.81 33.99 5.13
N TRP A 329 3.33 32.76 5.35
CA TRP A 329 2.52 31.57 5.57
C TRP A 329 2.25 31.35 7.06
N SER A 330 1.03 31.68 7.50
CA SER A 330 0.66 31.74 8.93
C SER A 330 0.20 30.39 9.53
N TYR A 331 0.09 29.32 8.72
CA TYR A 331 -0.45 28.03 9.19
C TYR A 331 0.60 27.06 9.72
N LEU A 332 1.88 27.33 9.51
CA LEU A 332 2.93 26.59 10.18
C LEU A 332 3.18 27.24 11.54
N TYR A 333 2.78 26.54 12.60
CA TYR A 333 2.98 26.98 13.97
C TYR A 333 4.45 26.83 14.42
N ILE A 334 5.38 27.47 13.69
CA ILE A 334 6.74 27.63 14.17
C ILE A 334 6.72 28.80 15.16
N LYS A 335 6.32 28.50 16.40
CA LYS A 335 6.26 29.49 17.46
C LYS A 335 7.66 29.88 17.92
N LEU A 336 7.97 31.14 17.82
CA LEU A 336 9.19 31.72 18.35
C LEU A 336 9.08 31.91 19.87
N ASN A 337 10.20 32.02 20.57
CA ASN A 337 10.23 32.23 22.02
C ASN A 337 9.58 33.57 22.47
N ASN A 338 9.50 34.52 21.56
CA ASN A 338 8.80 35.80 21.78
C ASN A 338 7.29 35.76 21.56
N GLY A 339 6.74 34.55 21.25
CA GLY A 339 5.31 34.37 20.97
C GLY A 339 4.88 34.67 19.53
N GLN A 340 5.77 35.17 18.69
CA GLN A 340 5.53 35.35 17.25
C GLN A 340 5.67 34.01 16.51
N TYR A 341 5.22 33.97 15.25
CA TYR A 341 5.35 32.81 14.38
C TYR A 341 6.27 33.13 13.21
N MET A 342 7.12 32.15 12.84
CA MET A 342 7.87 32.22 11.59
C MET A 342 6.92 31.91 10.43
N ASN A 343 6.65 32.90 9.59
CA ASN A 343 5.75 32.81 8.45
C ASN A 343 6.46 32.95 7.10
N THR A 344 7.73 33.39 7.09
CA THR A 344 8.52 33.61 5.89
C THR A 344 9.92 33.04 6.05
N GLY A 345 10.42 32.37 5.01
CA GLY A 345 11.78 31.80 5.01
C GLY A 345 11.87 30.53 4.19
N ASN A 346 13.08 29.97 4.13
CA ASN A 346 13.36 28.72 3.44
C ASN A 346 13.84 27.66 4.43
N CYS A 347 13.22 26.49 4.37
CA CYS A 347 13.61 25.32 5.16
C CYS A 347 14.05 24.20 4.23
N ASN A 348 15.12 23.51 4.58
CA ASN A 348 15.63 22.37 3.82
C ASN A 348 15.50 21.11 4.65
N ASN A 349 15.07 20.03 4.02
CA ASN A 349 14.93 18.70 4.59
C ASN A 349 15.76 17.71 3.76
N LEU A 350 16.83 17.20 4.34
CA LEU A 350 17.60 16.09 3.75
C LEU A 350 17.38 14.88 4.64
N SER A 351 16.71 13.86 4.12
CA SER A 351 16.36 12.69 4.90
C SER A 351 16.72 11.38 4.19
N LEU A 352 17.09 10.39 4.98
CA LEU A 352 17.24 8.99 4.58
C LEU A 352 16.03 8.22 5.13
N ASN A 353 15.29 7.59 4.25
CA ASN A 353 14.17 6.72 4.60
C ASN A 353 14.56 5.26 4.37
N LEU A 354 14.53 4.46 5.41
CA LEU A 354 14.76 3.01 5.38
C LEU A 354 13.42 2.32 5.60
N THR A 355 13.02 1.45 4.67
CA THR A 355 11.75 0.72 4.76
C THR A 355 11.98 -0.77 4.59
N LEU A 356 11.51 -1.54 5.55
CA LEU A 356 11.34 -2.98 5.46
C LEU A 356 9.86 -3.27 5.22
N SER A 357 9.55 -3.90 4.11
CA SER A 357 8.17 -4.28 3.77
C SER A 357 8.06 -5.76 3.43
N ARG A 358 6.89 -6.32 3.65
CA ARG A 358 6.52 -7.68 3.25
C ARG A 358 5.11 -7.66 2.68
N ASN A 359 4.95 -8.29 1.53
CA ASN A 359 3.64 -8.48 0.93
C ASN A 359 3.50 -9.93 0.46
N SER A 360 2.59 -10.68 1.11
CA SER A 360 2.28 -12.06 0.78
C SER A 360 0.80 -12.26 0.39
N THR A 361 0.12 -11.19 -0.01
CA THR A 361 -1.29 -11.27 -0.44
C THR A 361 -1.44 -12.07 -1.71
N ASP A 362 -2.54 -12.82 -1.81
CA ASP A 362 -2.89 -13.65 -2.95
C ASP A 362 -3.42 -12.84 -4.15
N ASN A 363 -4.08 -11.73 -3.89
CA ASN A 363 -4.69 -10.88 -4.92
C ASN A 363 -4.53 -9.40 -4.58
N PRO A 364 -4.17 -8.54 -5.54
CA PRO A 364 -3.97 -7.12 -5.29
C PRO A 364 -5.28 -6.30 -5.14
N ILE A 365 -6.42 -6.79 -5.67
CA ILE A 365 -7.69 -6.05 -5.67
C ILE A 365 -8.59 -6.49 -4.52
N PHE A 366 -8.77 -7.79 -4.36
CA PHE A 366 -9.55 -8.40 -3.29
C PHE A 366 -8.75 -9.54 -2.63
N PRO A 367 -7.81 -9.20 -1.73
CA PRO A 367 -7.04 -10.21 -1.00
C PRO A 367 -7.94 -11.07 -0.12
N ARG A 368 -7.75 -12.37 -0.20
CA ARG A 368 -8.45 -13.36 0.64
C ARG A 368 -7.54 -13.90 1.74
N TYR A 369 -6.27 -14.03 1.43
CA TYR A 369 -5.24 -14.54 2.32
C TYR A 369 -3.97 -13.69 2.26
N GLY A 370 -3.17 -13.82 3.30
CA GLY A 370 -1.87 -13.21 3.37
C GLY A 370 -1.83 -11.95 4.22
N SER A 371 -0.70 -11.28 4.16
CA SER A 371 -0.46 -10.07 4.95
C SER A 371 0.43 -9.09 4.20
N GLU A 372 0.21 -7.82 4.51
CA GLU A 372 1.08 -6.72 4.14
C GLU A 372 1.56 -6.04 5.40
N PHE A 373 2.84 -5.81 5.51
CA PHE A 373 3.34 -4.90 6.53
C PHE A 373 4.51 -4.08 6.04
N SER A 374 4.72 -2.92 6.65
CA SER A 374 5.87 -2.08 6.43
C SER A 374 6.31 -1.42 7.73
N ALA A 375 7.61 -1.42 7.97
CA ALA A 375 8.25 -0.64 9.02
C ALA A 375 9.21 0.34 8.36
N SER A 376 9.07 1.63 8.63
CA SER A 376 9.94 2.65 8.06
C SER A 376 10.53 3.56 9.12
N LEU A 377 11.79 3.92 8.89
CA LEU A 377 12.53 4.91 9.65
C LEU A 377 13.01 5.99 8.69
N GLN A 378 12.49 7.18 8.83
CA GLN A 378 12.99 8.37 8.13
C GLN A 378 13.81 9.19 9.11
N ILE A 379 15.04 9.47 8.76
CA ILE A 379 15.99 10.17 9.63
C ILE A 379 16.72 11.25 8.87
N THR A 380 16.86 12.41 9.50
CA THR A 380 17.70 13.51 9.01
C THR A 380 19.02 13.54 9.76
N PRO A 381 20.07 14.19 9.22
CA PRO A 381 21.25 14.46 10.02
C PRO A 381 20.88 15.29 11.28
N PRO A 382 21.41 14.92 12.46
CA PRO A 382 21.12 15.61 13.71
C PRO A 382 21.96 16.87 13.83
N TYR A 383 21.65 17.89 13.05
CA TYR A 383 22.42 19.14 12.95
C TYR A 383 22.63 19.83 14.29
N SER A 384 21.65 19.73 15.21
CA SER A 384 21.75 20.35 16.54
C SER A 384 22.79 19.68 17.42
N LEU A 385 23.05 18.37 17.25
CA LEU A 385 24.06 17.66 18.03
C LEU A 385 25.49 18.01 17.59
N PHE A 386 25.67 18.43 16.34
CA PHE A 386 26.96 18.88 15.80
C PHE A 386 27.19 20.36 15.98
N SER A 387 26.13 21.11 16.32
CA SER A 387 26.19 22.54 16.55
C SER A 387 26.47 22.85 18.02
N LYS A 388 27.42 23.76 18.31
CA LYS A 388 27.67 24.26 19.67
C LYS A 388 26.66 25.32 20.13
N LYS A 389 25.55 25.52 19.38
CA LYS A 389 24.56 26.55 19.66
C LYS A 389 23.57 26.06 20.72
N ASP A 390 23.27 26.94 21.69
CA ASP A 390 22.20 26.70 22.65
C ASP A 390 20.85 27.16 22.08
N TYR A 391 20.08 26.17 21.57
CA TYR A 391 18.78 26.44 20.99
C TYR A 391 17.70 26.85 22.01
N SER A 392 17.94 26.74 23.31
CA SER A 392 17.02 27.20 24.34
C SER A 392 16.90 28.75 24.39
N THR A 393 17.96 29.42 23.92
CA THR A 393 18.03 30.88 23.87
C THR A 393 17.77 31.44 22.47
N TYR A 394 17.72 30.55 21.44
CA TYR A 394 17.55 30.93 20.04
C TYR A 394 16.15 31.51 19.80
N GLY A 395 16.06 32.64 19.15
CA GLY A 395 14.79 33.26 18.79
C GLY A 395 14.08 34.05 19.88
N LYS A 396 14.72 34.25 21.05
CA LYS A 396 14.10 35.07 22.12
C LYS A 396 13.84 36.51 21.71
N ASP A 397 14.72 37.07 20.89
CA ASP A 397 14.70 38.51 20.56
C ASP A 397 14.80 38.84 19.07
N ASN A 398 14.91 37.85 18.15
CA ASN A 398 15.17 38.13 16.74
C ASN A 398 14.60 37.11 15.77
N TYR A 399 13.80 37.58 14.81
CA TYR A 399 13.24 36.80 13.69
C TYR A 399 14.30 36.06 12.84
N HIS A 400 15.47 36.69 12.61
CA HIS A 400 16.57 36.09 11.85
C HIS A 400 17.14 34.84 12.49
N ASP A 401 17.09 34.71 13.79
CA ASP A 401 17.60 33.55 14.52
C ASP A 401 16.69 32.33 14.32
N ALA A 402 15.38 32.52 14.24
CA ALA A 402 14.43 31.45 13.98
C ALA A 402 14.54 30.94 12.54
N ALA A 403 14.67 31.83 11.55
CA ALA A 403 14.91 31.43 10.16
C ALA A 403 16.22 30.63 10.02
N SER A 404 17.26 31.02 10.79
CA SER A 404 18.52 30.28 10.86
C SER A 404 18.35 28.90 11.53
N MET A 405 17.52 28.79 12.58
CA MET A 405 17.28 27.55 13.30
C MET A 405 16.63 26.49 12.42
N TYR A 406 15.63 26.87 11.61
CA TYR A 406 14.88 25.97 10.74
C TYR A 406 15.40 25.90 9.30
N LYS A 407 16.56 26.53 9.00
CA LYS A 407 17.20 26.41 7.69
C LYS A 407 17.45 24.96 7.28
N TRP A 408 17.83 24.12 8.24
CA TRP A 408 17.94 22.68 8.11
C TRP A 408 17.08 22.00 9.18
N ILE A 409 16.08 21.26 8.74
CA ILE A 409 15.14 20.55 9.59
C ILE A 409 15.79 19.27 10.10
N GLU A 410 15.49 18.90 11.33
CA GLU A 410 15.98 17.65 11.90
C GLU A 410 14.87 16.90 12.64
N TYR A 411 14.79 15.60 12.43
CA TYR A 411 13.86 14.70 13.08
C TYR A 411 14.24 13.23 12.84
N HIS A 412 13.61 12.34 13.58
CA HIS A 412 13.48 10.94 13.25
C HIS A 412 12.02 10.53 13.30
N LYS A 413 11.54 9.88 12.24
CA LYS A 413 10.15 9.48 12.06
C LYS A 413 10.06 7.98 11.92
N TRP A 414 9.30 7.36 12.79
CA TRP A 414 9.07 5.92 12.80
C TRP A 414 7.64 5.65 12.39
N LYS A 415 7.42 4.73 11.48
CA LYS A 415 6.08 4.29 11.08
C LYS A 415 6.04 2.79 10.98
N PHE A 416 4.92 2.24 11.40
CA PHE A 416 4.58 0.84 11.21
C PHE A 416 3.17 0.75 10.66
N LYS A 417 2.99 -0.09 9.63
CA LYS A 417 1.69 -0.40 9.03
C LYS A 417 1.59 -1.89 8.81
N ALA A 418 0.48 -2.48 9.20
CA ALA A 418 0.19 -3.88 8.96
C ALA A 418 -1.27 -4.06 8.56
N LYS A 419 -1.51 -4.93 7.58
CA LYS A 419 -2.82 -5.43 7.19
C LYS A 419 -2.75 -6.95 7.12
N THR A 420 -3.79 -7.64 7.57
CA THR A 420 -3.92 -9.09 7.41
C THR A 420 -5.26 -9.41 6.79
N TYR A 421 -5.31 -10.49 6.02
CA TYR A 421 -6.51 -10.94 5.32
C TYR A 421 -6.75 -12.40 5.62
N THR A 422 -7.97 -12.73 6.02
CA THR A 422 -8.39 -14.09 6.37
C THR A 422 -9.76 -14.36 5.78
N ALA A 423 -9.84 -15.27 4.82
CA ALA A 423 -11.10 -15.76 4.30
C ALA A 423 -11.80 -16.65 5.35
N LEU A 424 -13.09 -16.44 5.54
CA LEU A 424 -13.87 -17.19 6.53
C LEU A 424 -14.30 -18.57 6.03
N MET A 425 -14.29 -18.79 4.71
CA MET A 425 -14.67 -20.04 4.07
C MET A 425 -13.80 -20.29 2.86
N ASP A 426 -13.62 -21.54 2.50
CA ASP A 426 -12.86 -21.94 1.32
C ASP A 426 -13.76 -22.06 0.07
N ILE A 427 -14.46 -20.97 -0.25
CA ILE A 427 -15.27 -20.81 -1.45
C ILE A 427 -14.87 -19.53 -2.20
N GLN A 428 -15.09 -19.49 -3.50
CA GLN A 428 -14.65 -18.38 -4.34
C GLN A 428 -15.27 -17.02 -3.92
N LYS A 429 -16.55 -17.01 -3.55
CA LYS A 429 -17.24 -15.84 -3.02
C LYS A 429 -17.44 -15.98 -1.51
N CYS A 430 -16.40 -15.73 -0.73
CA CYS A 430 -16.45 -15.82 0.72
C CYS A 430 -16.26 -14.47 1.39
N PRO A 431 -16.82 -14.28 2.59
CA PRO A 431 -16.47 -13.13 3.42
C PRO A 431 -15.00 -13.19 3.83
N VAL A 432 -14.35 -12.03 3.87
CA VAL A 432 -12.94 -11.87 4.27
C VAL A 432 -12.88 -10.91 5.45
N ILE A 433 -12.19 -11.29 6.50
CA ILE A 433 -11.82 -10.38 7.57
C ILE A 433 -10.47 -9.73 7.22
N MET A 434 -10.44 -8.41 7.14
CA MET A 434 -9.23 -7.62 7.08
C MET A 434 -9.01 -6.94 8.42
N THR A 435 -7.79 -7.03 8.94
CA THR A 435 -7.39 -6.22 10.11
C THR A 435 -6.30 -5.24 9.72
N ARG A 436 -6.28 -4.09 10.38
CA ARG A 436 -5.31 -3.02 10.16
C ARG A 436 -4.75 -2.52 11.47
N THR A 437 -3.45 -2.33 11.50
CA THR A 437 -2.74 -1.67 12.60
C THR A 437 -1.73 -0.71 12.00
N GLU A 438 -1.83 0.56 12.36
CA GLU A 438 -0.88 1.59 11.95
C GLU A 438 -0.50 2.44 13.15
N PHE A 439 0.77 2.76 13.28
CA PHE A 439 1.23 3.77 14.22
C PHE A 439 2.43 4.54 13.67
N GLY A 440 2.60 5.74 14.14
CA GLY A 440 3.74 6.57 13.78
C GLY A 440 4.13 7.50 14.91
N ILE A 441 5.42 7.80 14.94
CA ILE A 441 6.06 8.68 15.92
C ILE A 441 7.02 9.59 15.18
N LEU A 442 6.88 10.90 15.41
CA LEU A 442 7.82 11.92 14.96
C LEU A 442 8.60 12.44 16.16
N GLY A 443 9.83 11.98 16.29
CA GLY A 443 10.73 12.38 17.35
C GLY A 443 11.65 13.55 16.95
N HIS A 444 12.41 14.05 17.92
CA HIS A 444 13.34 15.17 17.76
C HIS A 444 14.68 14.84 18.43
N PHE A 445 15.77 15.39 17.92
CA PHE A 445 17.10 15.29 18.54
C PHE A 445 17.29 16.39 19.60
N ASN A 446 16.63 17.54 19.40
CA ASN A 446 16.64 18.65 20.34
C ASN A 446 15.21 19.13 20.60
N LYS A 447 14.80 19.19 21.87
CA LYS A 447 13.44 19.56 22.29
C LYS A 447 13.04 21.00 21.89
N TYR A 448 14.01 21.90 21.71
CA TYR A 448 13.76 23.26 21.29
C TYR A 448 13.72 23.45 19.76
N LYS A 449 14.11 22.39 19.00
CA LYS A 449 14.15 22.39 17.54
C LYS A 449 13.28 21.28 16.95
N ARG A 450 12.06 21.15 17.45
CA ARG A 450 11.09 20.18 16.89
C ARG A 450 10.74 20.57 15.47
N SER A 451 10.68 19.59 14.56
CA SER A 451 10.28 19.85 13.18
C SER A 451 8.79 20.26 13.14
N PRO A 452 8.44 21.36 12.50
CA PRO A 452 7.04 21.72 12.23
C PRO A 452 6.50 21.02 10.98
N PHE A 453 7.38 20.36 10.23
CA PHE A 453 7.05 19.57 9.04
C PHE A 453 7.00 18.09 9.39
N GLU A 454 6.41 17.29 8.50
CA GLU A 454 6.29 15.83 8.65
C GLU A 454 5.37 15.36 9.79
N THR A 455 4.59 16.25 10.38
CA THR A 455 3.59 15.91 11.40
C THR A 455 2.46 15.07 10.81
N PHE A 456 1.69 14.39 11.64
CA PHE A 456 0.56 13.56 11.24
C PHE A 456 -0.75 14.35 11.32
N TYR A 457 -1.52 14.34 10.23
CA TYR A 457 -2.84 14.97 10.13
C TYR A 457 -3.89 13.88 10.11
N VAL A 458 -4.59 13.68 11.23
CA VAL A 458 -5.39 12.48 11.49
C VAL A 458 -6.89 12.79 11.44
N GLY A 459 -7.63 11.95 10.74
CA GLY A 459 -9.08 12.04 10.53
C GLY A 459 -9.46 12.11 9.05
N GLY A 460 -10.70 11.76 8.75
CA GLY A 460 -11.28 11.85 7.43
C GLY A 460 -10.90 10.75 6.47
N ASP A 461 -10.81 11.08 5.19
CA ASP A 461 -10.54 10.17 4.08
C ASP A 461 -9.06 9.92 3.79
N GLY A 462 -8.14 10.64 4.45
CA GLY A 462 -6.71 10.48 4.29
C GLY A 462 -6.12 11.08 3.01
N MET A 463 -6.89 11.80 2.22
CA MET A 463 -6.38 12.44 1.01
C MET A 463 -5.53 13.66 1.33
N THR A 464 -4.41 13.81 0.62
CA THR A 464 -3.55 14.99 0.73
C THR A 464 -4.18 16.21 0.06
N GLY A 465 -3.82 17.41 0.53
CA GLY A 465 -4.34 18.66 -0.04
C GLY A 465 -5.58 19.23 0.65
N TYR A 466 -6.13 18.52 1.64
CA TYR A 466 -7.22 19.02 2.48
C TYR A 466 -6.75 19.80 3.70
N SER A 467 -5.50 19.61 4.09
CA SER A 467 -4.91 20.28 5.24
C SER A 467 -4.39 21.66 4.87
N TYR A 468 -4.63 22.63 5.73
CA TYR A 468 -3.96 23.93 5.66
C TYR A 468 -2.47 23.82 5.99
N ASN A 469 -2.07 22.79 6.71
CA ASN A 469 -0.68 22.45 6.96
C ASN A 469 -0.22 21.41 5.94
N TYR A 470 0.17 21.87 4.77
CA TYR A 470 0.56 21.05 3.64
C TYR A 470 1.72 20.07 3.91
N ALA A 471 2.57 20.40 4.88
CA ALA A 471 3.72 19.58 5.23
C ALA A 471 3.38 18.35 6.08
N SER A 472 2.13 18.17 6.48
CA SER A 472 1.69 17.04 7.30
C SER A 472 1.34 15.81 6.46
N GLU A 473 1.64 14.63 6.97
CA GLU A 473 1.18 13.35 6.41
C GLU A 473 -0.26 13.08 6.84
N THR A 474 -1.16 12.85 5.89
CA THR A 474 -2.57 12.60 6.17
C THR A 474 -2.81 11.13 6.52
N ILE A 475 -3.53 10.89 7.61
CA ILE A 475 -3.91 9.57 8.10
C ILE A 475 -5.43 9.49 8.15
N ALA A 476 -6.00 8.59 7.37
CA ALA A 476 -7.45 8.40 7.35
C ALA A 476 -7.96 7.83 8.67
N LEU A 477 -9.10 8.34 9.13
CA LEU A 477 -9.94 7.71 10.16
C LEU A 477 -11.39 8.07 9.88
N ARG A 478 -12.13 7.10 9.37
CA ARG A 478 -13.54 7.29 8.94
C ARG A 478 -14.44 7.58 10.14
N GLY A 479 -15.48 8.39 9.93
CA GLY A 479 -16.38 8.85 11.00
C GLY A 479 -15.90 10.13 11.71
N TYR A 480 -14.79 10.71 11.26
CA TYR A 480 -14.26 11.99 11.72
C TYR A 480 -13.98 12.90 10.53
N GLU A 481 -14.06 14.20 10.72
CA GLU A 481 -13.69 15.16 9.69
C GLU A 481 -12.17 15.14 9.44
N ASN A 482 -11.77 15.61 8.26
CA ASN A 482 -10.36 15.64 7.86
C ASN A 482 -9.52 16.43 8.89
N GLY A 483 -8.54 15.73 9.49
CA GLY A 483 -7.60 16.31 10.44
C GLY A 483 -8.17 16.68 11.81
N SER A 484 -9.45 16.41 12.08
CA SER A 484 -10.14 16.81 13.30
C SER A 484 -9.57 16.22 14.59
N LEU A 485 -8.81 15.12 14.48
CA LEU A 485 -8.15 14.49 15.63
C LEU A 485 -6.72 14.97 15.84
N THR A 486 -6.23 15.89 15.01
CA THR A 486 -4.87 16.42 15.12
C THR A 486 -4.83 17.52 16.18
N PRO A 487 -4.00 17.39 17.23
CA PRO A 487 -3.85 18.45 18.22
C PRO A 487 -3.50 19.79 17.57
N TYR A 488 -4.22 20.84 17.93
CA TYR A 488 -4.04 22.20 17.41
C TYR A 488 -4.03 22.31 15.87
N GLY A 489 -4.62 21.31 15.17
CA GLY A 489 -4.72 21.26 13.71
C GLY A 489 -3.41 20.90 12.97
N SER A 490 -2.26 20.90 13.62
CA SER A 490 -0.95 20.68 12.97
C SER A 490 0.08 19.95 13.83
N GLU A 491 -0.19 19.74 15.11
CA GLU A 491 0.80 19.24 16.07
C GLU A 491 0.62 17.74 16.38
N GLY A 492 0.37 16.92 15.38
CA GLY A 492 0.35 15.46 15.51
C GLY A 492 1.76 14.87 15.44
N TYR A 493 2.38 14.61 16.60
CA TYR A 493 3.72 14.01 16.68
C TYR A 493 3.70 12.51 16.94
N ALA A 494 2.57 11.96 17.32
CA ALA A 494 2.34 10.54 17.40
C ALA A 494 0.91 10.22 16.98
N TYR A 495 0.68 9.05 16.37
CA TYR A 495 -0.65 8.55 16.07
C TYR A 495 -0.72 7.04 16.18
N ILE A 496 -1.93 6.53 16.38
CA ILE A 496 -2.29 5.13 16.19
C ILE A 496 -3.60 5.05 15.43
N ARG A 497 -3.73 4.06 14.56
CA ARG A 497 -4.96 3.67 13.88
C ARG A 497 -5.09 2.16 13.90
N LEU A 498 -6.21 1.68 14.42
CA LEU A 498 -6.61 0.28 14.41
C LEU A 498 -7.90 0.15 13.61
N GLY A 499 -8.06 -0.96 12.92
CA GLY A 499 -9.28 -1.20 12.16
C GLY A 499 -9.52 -2.68 11.91
N ALA A 500 -10.79 -3.03 11.78
CA ALA A 500 -11.22 -4.32 11.27
C ALA A 500 -12.36 -4.12 10.27
N GLU A 501 -12.30 -4.85 9.16
CA GLU A 501 -13.30 -4.82 8.10
C GLU A 501 -13.77 -6.24 7.80
N LEU A 502 -15.07 -6.42 7.69
CA LEU A 502 -15.68 -7.61 7.11
C LEU A 502 -16.05 -7.27 5.67
N ARG A 503 -15.36 -7.85 4.71
CA ARG A 503 -15.53 -7.61 3.27
C ARG A 503 -16.30 -8.77 2.65
N TYR A 504 -17.31 -8.46 1.85
CA TYR A 504 -18.11 -9.45 1.12
C TYR A 504 -18.11 -9.17 -0.38
N PRO A 505 -17.61 -10.08 -1.22
CA PRO A 505 -17.55 -9.89 -2.66
C PRO A 505 -18.93 -10.05 -3.29
N LEU A 506 -19.42 -9.00 -3.94
CA LEU A 506 -20.66 -9.00 -4.71
C LEU A 506 -20.39 -9.49 -6.14
N MET A 507 -19.33 -8.96 -6.75
CA MET A 507 -18.88 -9.30 -8.09
C MET A 507 -17.35 -9.32 -8.12
N LEU A 508 -16.76 -10.40 -8.59
CA LEU A 508 -15.31 -10.53 -8.82
C LEU A 508 -15.13 -10.99 -10.27
N GLU A 509 -15.09 -10.04 -11.19
CA GLU A 509 -14.82 -10.27 -12.61
C GLU A 509 -13.56 -9.52 -13.03
N ASN A 510 -12.92 -9.96 -14.11
CA ASN A 510 -11.68 -9.37 -14.61
C ASN A 510 -11.77 -7.89 -14.97
N SER A 511 -12.95 -7.46 -15.41
CA SER A 511 -13.23 -6.08 -15.82
C SER A 511 -13.79 -5.22 -14.70
N THR A 512 -14.32 -5.83 -13.63
CA THR A 512 -14.97 -5.08 -12.56
C THR A 512 -15.01 -5.93 -11.29
N SER A 513 -14.54 -5.37 -10.20
CA SER A 513 -14.69 -6.00 -8.89
C SER A 513 -15.51 -5.09 -7.98
N ILE A 514 -16.55 -5.65 -7.38
CA ILE A 514 -17.45 -4.92 -6.46
C ILE A 514 -17.53 -5.73 -5.16
N TYR A 515 -17.27 -5.06 -4.05
CA TYR A 515 -17.48 -5.66 -2.72
C TYR A 515 -18.05 -4.67 -1.73
N ALA A 516 -18.89 -5.17 -0.85
CA ALA A 516 -19.42 -4.44 0.28
C ALA A 516 -18.53 -4.69 1.50
N LEU A 517 -18.50 -3.75 2.44
CA LEU A 517 -17.77 -3.90 3.67
C LEU A 517 -18.49 -3.25 4.85
N GLY A 518 -18.37 -3.88 6.01
CA GLY A 518 -18.67 -3.27 7.30
C GLY A 518 -17.36 -3.12 8.08
N PHE A 519 -17.19 -2.04 8.81
CA PHE A 519 -15.94 -1.78 9.50
C PHE A 519 -16.11 -1.16 10.88
N VAL A 520 -15.10 -1.35 11.70
CA VAL A 520 -14.86 -0.63 12.95
C VAL A 520 -13.45 -0.07 12.91
N GLU A 521 -13.29 1.18 13.31
CA GLU A 521 -11.99 1.85 13.39
C GLU A 521 -11.82 2.53 14.75
N ALA A 522 -10.58 2.64 15.19
CA ALA A 522 -10.22 3.38 16.38
C ALA A 522 -8.84 4.01 16.19
N GLY A 523 -8.69 5.26 16.57
CA GLY A 523 -7.42 5.95 16.41
C GLY A 523 -7.37 7.25 17.18
N ASN A 524 -6.19 7.83 17.28
CA ASN A 524 -5.98 9.14 17.88
C ASN A 524 -4.61 9.71 17.47
N ALA A 525 -4.41 11.00 17.72
CA ALA A 525 -3.14 11.68 17.58
C ALA A 525 -2.76 12.44 18.86
N TRP A 526 -1.48 12.59 19.11
CA TRP A 526 -0.93 13.28 20.29
C TRP A 526 0.11 14.33 19.90
N ASN A 527 0.13 15.42 20.66
CA ASN A 527 1.09 16.51 20.49
C ASN A 527 2.52 16.13 20.94
N ASN A 528 2.65 15.25 21.92
CA ASN A 528 3.96 14.76 22.37
C ASN A 528 4.01 13.25 22.30
N VAL A 529 5.18 12.74 22.00
CA VAL A 529 5.42 11.27 22.01
C VAL A 529 5.25 10.70 23.42
N THR A 530 5.55 11.48 24.46
CA THR A 530 5.38 11.08 25.87
C THR A 530 3.91 10.94 26.29
N ASP A 531 2.99 11.59 25.57
CA ASP A 531 1.56 11.57 25.85
C ASP A 531 0.85 10.44 25.11
N PHE A 532 1.59 9.69 24.31
CA PHE A 532 1.06 8.55 23.56
C PHE A 532 0.43 7.50 24.48
N ASN A 533 -0.87 7.28 24.31
CA ASN A 533 -1.61 6.30 25.08
C ASN A 533 -2.52 5.47 24.15
N PRO A 534 -2.16 4.21 23.86
CA PRO A 534 -2.91 3.37 22.93
C PRO A 534 -4.32 2.98 23.40
N PHE A 535 -4.70 3.35 24.62
CA PHE A 535 -6.04 3.09 25.15
C PHE A 535 -6.97 4.31 25.09
N GLN A 536 -6.46 5.48 24.74
CA GLN A 536 -7.25 6.71 24.54
C GLN A 536 -7.59 6.89 23.06
N LEU A 537 -8.47 6.04 22.54
CA LEU A 537 -8.82 6.00 21.14
C LEU A 537 -10.20 6.60 20.88
N LYS A 538 -10.33 7.29 19.76
CA LYS A 538 -11.58 7.77 19.19
C LYS A 538 -12.10 6.69 18.23
N ARG A 539 -13.31 6.23 18.44
CA ARG A 539 -13.90 5.03 17.81
C ARG A 539 -14.93 5.41 16.78
N SER A 540 -15.02 4.63 15.73
CA SER A 540 -16.06 4.74 14.72
C SER A 540 -16.45 3.37 14.19
N ALA A 541 -17.64 3.30 13.60
CA ALA A 541 -18.10 2.14 12.85
C ALA A 541 -18.91 2.60 11.64
N GLY A 542 -18.96 1.76 10.63
CA GLY A 542 -19.67 2.11 9.41
C GLY A 542 -19.73 0.97 8.42
N PHE A 543 -20.23 1.30 7.25
CA PHE A 543 -20.27 0.39 6.12
C PHE A 543 -20.01 1.15 4.83
N GLY A 544 -19.62 0.40 3.80
CA GLY A 544 -19.29 1.00 2.53
C GLY A 544 -19.29 0.01 1.38
N VAL A 545 -19.04 0.55 0.20
CA VAL A 545 -18.93 -0.22 -1.04
C VAL A 545 -17.64 0.19 -1.75
N ARG A 546 -16.99 -0.78 -2.34
CA ARG A 546 -15.84 -0.59 -3.21
C ARG A 546 -16.17 -1.10 -4.60
N ILE A 547 -15.77 -0.33 -5.59
CA ILE A 547 -15.92 -0.65 -7.01
C ILE A 547 -14.56 -0.43 -7.66
N PHE A 548 -13.99 -1.49 -8.18
CA PHE A 548 -12.76 -1.41 -8.99
C PHE A 548 -13.12 -1.41 -10.47
N LEU A 549 -12.65 -0.39 -11.19
CA LEU A 549 -12.71 -0.28 -12.64
C LEU A 549 -11.31 -0.11 -13.19
N PRO A 550 -10.86 -0.93 -14.16
CA PRO A 550 -9.46 -0.94 -14.63
C PRO A 550 -8.94 0.41 -15.12
N MET A 551 -9.80 1.26 -15.67
CA MET A 551 -9.40 2.59 -16.19
C MET A 551 -9.45 3.70 -15.13
N ILE A 552 -10.26 3.53 -14.08
CA ILE A 552 -10.52 4.58 -13.07
C ILE A 552 -9.82 4.24 -11.75
N GLY A 553 -9.56 2.94 -11.51
CA GLY A 553 -9.04 2.45 -10.24
C GLY A 553 -10.15 2.11 -9.24
N MET A 554 -9.81 2.10 -7.96
CA MET A 554 -10.74 1.81 -6.87
C MET A 554 -11.58 3.03 -6.54
N MET A 555 -12.89 2.87 -6.50
CA MET A 555 -13.84 3.87 -5.99
C MET A 555 -14.43 3.38 -4.67
N GLY A 556 -14.63 4.28 -3.73
CA GLY A 556 -15.20 3.97 -2.43
C GLY A 556 -16.21 5.00 -1.97
N ILE A 557 -17.30 4.50 -1.40
CA ILE A 557 -18.30 5.31 -0.69
C ILE A 557 -18.51 4.65 0.66
N ASP A 558 -18.25 5.40 1.73
CA ASP A 558 -18.44 4.93 3.09
C ASP A 558 -19.35 5.89 3.86
N TRP A 559 -20.24 5.31 4.63
CA TRP A 559 -20.91 5.97 5.72
C TRP A 559 -20.30 5.49 7.04
N ALA A 560 -19.96 6.43 7.90
CA ALA A 560 -19.37 6.13 9.20
C ALA A 560 -19.95 7.00 10.29
N TYR A 561 -20.03 6.47 11.50
CA TYR A 561 -20.46 7.18 12.70
C TYR A 561 -19.33 7.23 13.72
N GLY A 562 -18.89 8.43 14.07
CA GLY A 562 -17.89 8.66 15.11
C GLY A 562 -18.55 8.74 16.49
N PHE A 563 -18.18 7.82 17.39
CA PHE A 563 -18.81 7.67 18.70
C PHE A 563 -18.26 8.62 19.76
N ASP A 564 -17.07 9.14 19.56
CA ASP A 564 -16.37 9.91 20.57
C ASP A 564 -16.34 11.40 20.24
N LYS A 565 -16.25 12.22 21.26
CA LYS A 565 -16.10 13.67 21.13
C LYS A 565 -14.69 14.00 20.65
N ILE A 566 -14.59 15.00 19.79
CA ILE A 566 -13.31 15.60 19.41
C ILE A 566 -12.82 16.46 20.57
N ASP A 567 -11.51 16.44 20.85
CA ASP A 567 -10.95 17.21 21.94
C ASP A 567 -11.21 18.70 21.76
N GLY A 568 -11.74 19.33 22.81
CA GLY A 568 -12.18 20.73 22.75
C GLY A 568 -13.62 20.94 22.23
N SER A 569 -14.31 19.87 21.77
CA SER A 569 -15.71 19.94 21.34
C SER A 569 -16.65 19.35 22.40
N MET A 570 -17.82 19.96 22.54
CA MET A 570 -18.92 19.39 23.33
C MET A 570 -19.74 18.34 22.56
N GLN A 571 -19.57 18.27 21.24
CA GLN A 571 -20.35 17.41 20.34
C GLN A 571 -19.56 16.16 19.95
N TYR A 572 -20.30 15.06 19.73
CA TYR A 572 -19.78 13.85 19.10
C TYR A 572 -19.51 14.12 17.62
N SER A 573 -18.55 13.38 17.02
CA SER A 573 -18.29 13.50 15.59
C SER A 573 -19.53 13.16 14.73
N GLY A 574 -20.28 12.12 15.14
CA GLY A 574 -21.55 11.79 14.51
C GLY A 574 -21.43 11.17 13.13
N SER A 575 -22.42 11.44 12.28
CA SER A 575 -22.54 10.86 10.94
C SER A 575 -21.65 11.59 9.92
N GLN A 576 -20.80 10.83 9.22
CA GLN A 576 -19.90 11.32 8.18
C GLN A 576 -20.02 10.46 6.93
N PHE A 577 -19.96 11.09 5.76
CA PHE A 577 -19.83 10.41 4.46
C PHE A 577 -18.44 10.65 3.91
N HIS A 578 -17.82 9.59 3.41
CA HIS A 578 -16.51 9.62 2.79
C HIS A 578 -16.62 9.06 1.37
N PHE A 579 -16.12 9.81 0.41
CA PHE A 579 -16.10 9.42 -0.99
C PHE A 579 -14.71 9.61 -1.57
N ILE A 580 -14.15 8.57 -2.16
CA ILE A 580 -12.85 8.64 -2.82
C ILE A 580 -12.87 7.89 -4.15
N ILE A 581 -12.02 8.35 -5.06
CA ILE A 581 -11.76 7.72 -6.35
C ILE A 581 -10.26 7.52 -6.51
N GLY A 582 -9.85 6.30 -6.92
CA GLY A 582 -8.46 5.98 -7.23
C GLY A 582 -7.56 5.68 -6.02
N GLN A 583 -8.10 5.69 -4.80
CA GLN A 583 -7.36 5.40 -3.58
C GLN A 583 -8.16 4.46 -2.66
N GLU A 584 -7.48 3.54 -1.98
CA GLU A 584 -8.08 2.74 -0.91
C GLU A 584 -7.86 3.42 0.45
N PHE A 585 -8.88 3.34 1.32
CA PHE A 585 -8.78 3.85 2.70
C PHE A 585 -7.70 3.16 3.53
#